data_64dd96f6fba9e3e5cf71f0b4f78c5e83
#
_entry.id   64dd96f6fba9e3e5cf71f0b4f78c5e83
#
_cell.length_a   1.000
_cell.length_b   1.000
_cell.length_c   1.000
_cell.angle_alpha   90.00
_cell.angle_beta   90.00
_cell.angle_gamma   90.00
#
_symmetry.space_group_name_H-M   'P 1'
#
loop_
_entity.id
_entity.type
_entity.pdbx_description
1 polymer ?
#
loop_
_entity_poly.entity_id
_entity_poly.type
_entity_poly.pdbx_seq_one_letter_code
_entity_poly.pdbx_strand_id
1 'polypeptide(L)'
;MLTSPSGGIGLSVLAAMLAWELHSRELSGALVDADFRAGGLDVLLGLESEEGLRFGGLDAPLGRIEGEALSRRLPQWEGIGVLAFDPWDGDAPNWWEIQAAIRALAEANDVVVVDAADGGALDTVPGLSDSRQIVAIELSVLGVARAKAHMARFAARDGVAAGDGVSAGKSGGTSESGSALAVVGIRPRGVRGNAGCLSVQEASDYLSYEVVGPLRFDRKLQRDLLEGLGIRRIGAGSASCVRQVADQIEAWMKEER
;
A
#
# COMPACT_ATOMS: atom_id res chain seq x y z
N MET A 1 -3.43 3.50 2.57
CA MET A 1 -2.78 2.28 3.06
C MET A 1 -2.88 1.17 2.02
N LEU A 2 -1.85 0.36 1.86
CA LEU A 2 -1.80 -0.73 0.88
C LEU A 2 -1.90 -2.09 1.58
N THR A 3 -2.73 -2.98 1.04
CA THR A 3 -2.85 -4.37 1.51
C THR A 3 -2.90 -5.35 0.34
N SER A 4 -2.63 -6.62 0.61
CA SER A 4 -2.80 -7.70 -0.36
C SER A 4 -3.22 -9.01 0.30
N PRO A 5 -4.19 -9.73 -0.28
CA PRO A 5 -4.55 -11.08 0.17
C PRO A 5 -3.51 -12.15 -0.20
N SER A 6 -2.47 -11.78 -0.93
CA SER A 6 -1.47 -12.71 -1.47
C SER A 6 -0.07 -12.19 -1.20
N GLY A 7 0.73 -12.96 -0.46
CA GLY A 7 2.13 -12.63 -0.22
C GLY A 7 2.98 -12.74 -1.50
N GLY A 8 4.08 -11.98 -1.53
CA GLY A 8 5.09 -12.09 -2.58
C GLY A 8 4.71 -11.52 -3.95
N ILE A 9 3.54 -10.88 -4.10
CA ILE A 9 3.12 -10.30 -5.39
C ILE A 9 3.79 -8.96 -5.70
N GLY A 10 4.50 -8.37 -4.72
CA GLY A 10 5.22 -7.10 -4.88
C GLY A 10 4.48 -5.89 -4.32
N LEU A 11 3.73 -6.05 -3.23
CA LEU A 11 3.02 -4.99 -2.54
C LEU A 11 3.97 -3.87 -2.11
N SER A 12 5.05 -4.21 -1.40
CA SER A 12 6.07 -3.26 -0.93
C SER A 12 6.73 -2.48 -2.08
N VAL A 13 6.95 -3.16 -3.22
CA VAL A 13 7.44 -2.50 -4.45
C VAL A 13 6.43 -1.51 -4.99
N LEU A 14 5.14 -1.85 -4.98
CA LEU A 14 4.06 -0.93 -5.38
C LEU A 14 3.99 0.26 -4.42
N ALA A 15 4.06 0.03 -3.10
CA ALA A 15 4.05 1.08 -2.08
C ALA A 15 5.19 2.07 -2.30
N ALA A 16 6.40 1.58 -2.50
CA ALA A 16 7.57 2.40 -2.79
C ALA A 16 7.42 3.18 -4.12
N MET A 17 6.94 2.53 -5.19
CA MET A 17 6.70 3.20 -6.47
C MET A 17 5.66 4.32 -6.36
N LEU A 18 4.60 4.12 -5.57
CA LEU A 18 3.59 5.14 -5.33
C LEU A 18 4.13 6.30 -4.51
N ALA A 19 4.89 6.02 -3.44
CA ALA A 19 5.54 7.06 -2.67
C ALA A 19 6.47 7.91 -3.54
N TRP A 20 7.26 7.27 -4.41
CA TRP A 20 8.14 7.97 -5.35
C TRP A 20 7.38 8.80 -6.39
N GLU A 21 6.34 8.24 -7.00
CA GLU A 21 5.51 8.98 -7.97
C GLU A 21 4.86 10.21 -7.32
N LEU A 22 4.32 10.08 -6.09
CA LEU A 22 3.71 11.20 -5.36
C LEU A 22 4.76 12.26 -4.99
N HIS A 23 5.95 11.84 -4.54
CA HIS A 23 7.06 12.75 -4.27
C HIS A 23 7.53 13.48 -5.55
N SER A 24 7.55 12.82 -6.70
CA SER A 24 7.88 13.44 -7.99
C SER A 24 6.88 14.51 -8.43
N ARG A 25 5.69 14.55 -7.81
CA ARG A 25 4.64 15.57 -7.98
C ARG A 25 4.72 16.67 -6.92
N GLU A 26 5.87 16.81 -6.26
CA GLU A 26 6.14 17.83 -5.24
C GLU A 26 5.31 17.65 -3.94
N LEU A 27 4.75 16.47 -3.69
CA LEU A 27 4.10 16.15 -2.43
C LEU A 27 5.15 15.68 -1.42
N SER A 28 5.12 16.26 -0.21
CA SER A 28 5.89 15.73 0.91
C SER A 28 5.29 14.40 1.34
N GLY A 29 6.15 13.40 1.60
CA GLY A 29 5.64 12.07 1.88
C GLY A 29 6.52 11.25 2.80
N ALA A 30 5.88 10.29 3.47
CA ALA A 30 6.55 9.24 4.21
C ALA A 30 6.06 7.85 3.77
N LEU A 31 6.95 6.87 3.84
CA LEU A 31 6.66 5.46 3.58
C LEU A 31 6.85 4.67 4.87
N VAL A 32 5.85 3.89 5.26
CA VAL A 32 5.81 3.17 6.53
C VAL A 32 5.67 1.67 6.27
N ASP A 33 6.53 0.88 6.88
CA ASP A 33 6.44 -0.58 6.92
C ASP A 33 5.57 -1.01 8.10
N ALA A 34 4.39 -1.50 7.81
CA ALA A 34 3.47 -2.07 8.80
C ALA A 34 3.33 -3.60 8.64
N ASP A 35 4.30 -4.26 7.99
CA ASP A 35 4.47 -5.71 8.02
C ASP A 35 5.30 -6.10 9.27
N PHE A 36 4.68 -6.09 10.42
CA PHE A 36 5.35 -6.44 11.69
C PHE A 36 5.65 -7.95 11.84
N ARG A 37 5.52 -8.73 10.78
CA ARG A 37 5.91 -10.15 10.73
C ARG A 37 7.18 -10.37 9.93
N ALA A 38 7.26 -9.75 8.77
CA ALA A 38 8.36 -9.96 7.84
C ALA A 38 9.27 -8.73 7.71
N GLY A 39 8.72 -7.52 7.76
CA GLY A 39 9.49 -6.28 7.60
C GLY A 39 10.27 -6.21 6.30
N GLY A 40 11.41 -5.54 6.34
CA GLY A 40 12.40 -5.55 5.26
C GLY A 40 12.16 -4.52 4.17
N LEU A 41 11.35 -3.49 4.44
CA LEU A 41 11.16 -2.38 3.52
C LEU A 41 12.46 -1.58 3.32
N ASP A 42 13.25 -1.40 4.35
CA ASP A 42 14.57 -0.76 4.29
C ASP A 42 15.55 -1.55 3.42
N VAL A 43 15.59 -2.88 3.56
CA VAL A 43 16.39 -3.78 2.69
C VAL A 43 15.93 -3.67 1.24
N LEU A 44 14.62 -3.64 0.99
CA LEU A 44 14.04 -3.45 -0.34
C LEU A 44 14.51 -2.15 -1.00
N LEU A 45 14.71 -1.12 -0.19
CA LEU A 45 15.10 0.23 -0.64
C LEU A 45 16.61 0.49 -0.60
N GLY A 46 17.40 -0.45 -0.04
CA GLY A 46 18.84 -0.31 0.13
C GLY A 46 19.22 0.64 1.27
N LEU A 47 18.39 0.71 2.31
CA LEU A 47 18.57 1.59 3.47
C LEU A 47 19.03 0.85 4.73
N GLU A 48 19.29 -0.45 4.67
CA GLU A 48 19.63 -1.28 5.81
C GLU A 48 20.89 -0.81 6.57
N SER A 49 21.80 -0.12 5.88
CA SER A 49 23.02 0.46 6.44
C SER A 49 22.92 1.95 6.73
N GLU A 50 21.83 2.59 6.40
CA GLU A 50 21.63 4.02 6.61
C GLU A 50 21.25 4.30 8.06
N GLU A 51 21.89 5.32 8.64
CA GLU A 51 21.52 5.79 9.99
C GLU A 51 20.12 6.40 9.98
N GLY A 52 19.36 6.15 11.04
CA GLY A 52 18.02 6.73 11.20
C GLY A 52 17.12 5.88 12.09
N LEU A 53 15.98 6.44 12.42
CA LEU A 53 15.01 5.80 13.29
C LEU A 53 14.22 4.71 12.54
N ARG A 54 14.10 3.55 13.17
CA ARG A 54 13.19 2.46 12.82
C ARG A 54 12.17 2.27 13.95
N PHE A 55 11.17 1.41 13.73
CA PHE A 55 10.15 1.13 14.75
C PHE A 55 10.75 0.67 16.09
N GLY A 56 11.82 -0.14 16.08
CA GLY A 56 12.47 -0.62 17.30
C GLY A 56 13.06 0.50 18.19
N GLY A 57 13.41 1.63 17.61
CA GLY A 57 13.93 2.81 18.34
C GLY A 57 12.86 3.89 18.59
N LEU A 58 11.59 3.59 18.30
CA LEU A 58 10.49 4.53 18.48
C LEU A 58 10.13 4.64 19.97
N ASP A 59 9.99 5.87 20.45
CA ASP A 59 9.46 6.16 21.77
C ASP A 59 8.27 7.10 21.62
N ALA A 60 7.12 6.65 22.09
CA ALA A 60 5.85 7.38 22.00
C ALA A 60 5.29 7.61 23.42
N PRO A 61 5.91 8.45 24.24
CA PRO A 61 5.43 8.73 25.58
C PRO A 61 4.00 9.29 25.51
N LEU A 62 3.11 8.64 26.27
CA LEU A 62 1.68 8.99 26.27
C LEU A 62 0.99 8.88 24.89
N GLY A 63 1.52 8.08 23.96
CA GLY A 63 0.96 7.89 22.64
C GLY A 63 1.07 9.13 21.74
N ARG A 64 2.08 9.99 21.95
CA ARG A 64 2.29 11.21 21.17
C ARG A 64 3.72 11.29 20.66
N ILE A 65 3.86 11.70 19.41
CA ILE A 65 5.13 11.96 18.73
C ILE A 65 4.96 13.28 17.99
N GLU A 66 6.02 14.09 17.96
CA GLU A 66 6.05 15.32 17.17
C GLU A 66 6.46 14.96 15.72
N GLY A 67 5.62 15.32 14.74
CA GLY A 67 5.74 14.83 13.36
C GLY A 67 6.99 15.29 12.63
N GLU A 68 7.36 16.58 12.73
CA GLU A 68 8.56 17.08 12.08
C GLU A 68 9.84 16.50 12.72
N ALA A 69 9.87 16.32 14.05
CA ALA A 69 11.01 15.71 14.71
C ALA A 69 11.16 14.24 14.32
N LEU A 70 10.05 13.52 14.16
CA LEU A 70 10.04 12.16 13.65
C LEU A 70 10.56 12.13 12.20
N SER A 71 10.01 12.94 11.31
CA SER A 71 10.38 12.97 9.89
C SER A 71 11.86 13.25 9.68
N ARG A 72 12.45 14.16 10.47
CA ARG A 72 13.90 14.48 10.40
C ARG A 72 14.82 13.32 10.85
N ARG A 73 14.31 12.37 11.61
CA ARG A 73 15.07 11.22 12.12
C ARG A 73 14.98 10.00 11.22
N LEU A 74 14.07 9.98 10.26
CA LEU A 74 13.89 8.85 9.35
C LEU A 74 15.03 8.78 8.33
N PRO A 75 15.51 7.59 7.99
CA PRO A 75 16.34 7.42 6.81
C PRO A 75 15.59 7.89 5.55
N GLN A 76 16.33 8.40 4.59
CA GLN A 76 15.75 9.01 3.39
C GLN A 76 16.00 8.14 2.17
N TRP A 77 14.94 7.77 1.47
CA TRP A 77 14.99 7.14 0.17
C TRP A 77 14.43 8.09 -0.90
N GLU A 78 15.27 8.53 -1.82
CA GLU A 78 14.90 9.47 -2.90
C GLU A 78 14.14 10.72 -2.38
N GLY A 79 14.48 11.21 -1.19
CA GLY A 79 13.82 12.35 -0.54
C GLY A 79 12.55 12.01 0.26
N ILE A 80 12.21 10.74 0.38
CA ILE A 80 11.05 10.25 1.12
C ILE A 80 11.52 9.66 2.44
N GLY A 81 10.94 10.10 3.56
CA GLY A 81 11.22 9.52 4.88
C GLY A 81 10.67 8.09 4.98
N VAL A 82 11.48 7.13 5.44
CA VAL A 82 11.08 5.73 5.56
C VAL A 82 11.10 5.29 7.00
N LEU A 83 9.94 4.91 7.55
CA LEU A 83 9.84 4.26 8.85
C LEU A 83 9.71 2.75 8.65
N ALA A 84 10.83 2.05 8.73
CA ALA A 84 10.91 0.60 8.54
C ALA A 84 10.76 -0.17 9.84
N PHE A 85 10.38 -1.44 9.72
CA PHE A 85 10.41 -2.42 10.81
C PHE A 85 11.48 -3.47 10.56
N ASP A 86 12.36 -3.63 11.54
CA ASP A 86 13.46 -4.61 11.54
C ASP A 86 13.05 -5.82 12.38
N PRO A 87 12.60 -6.93 11.79
CA PRO A 87 12.08 -8.08 12.53
C PRO A 87 13.14 -8.83 13.33
N TRP A 88 14.42 -8.54 13.09
CA TRP A 88 15.56 -9.11 13.81
C TRP A 88 16.10 -8.22 14.94
N ASP A 89 15.57 -7.00 15.11
CA ASP A 89 16.02 -6.03 16.12
C ASP A 89 14.84 -5.58 17.00
N GLY A 90 14.51 -6.43 17.96
CA GLY A 90 13.48 -6.15 18.95
C GLY A 90 12.11 -6.78 18.67
N ASP A 91 11.18 -6.45 19.55
CA ASP A 91 9.80 -6.89 19.44
C ASP A 91 8.99 -5.98 18.51
N ALA A 92 7.88 -6.49 17.97
CA ALA A 92 6.94 -5.67 17.23
C ALA A 92 6.42 -4.51 18.10
N PRO A 93 6.32 -3.29 17.54
CA PRO A 93 5.85 -2.14 18.28
C PRO A 93 4.40 -2.33 18.76
N ASN A 94 4.06 -1.66 19.87
CA ASN A 94 2.69 -1.68 20.36
C ASN A 94 1.77 -0.91 19.41
N TRP A 95 0.49 -1.27 19.36
CA TRP A 95 -0.47 -0.64 18.47
C TRP A 95 -0.57 0.88 18.64
N TRP A 96 -0.40 1.41 19.86
CA TRP A 96 -0.44 2.85 20.13
C TRP A 96 0.81 3.58 19.63
N GLU A 97 1.97 2.92 19.58
CA GLU A 97 3.20 3.46 19.01
C GLU A 97 3.08 3.55 17.49
N ILE A 98 2.53 2.51 16.86
CA ILE A 98 2.23 2.48 15.42
C ILE A 98 1.27 3.62 15.08
N GLN A 99 0.17 3.73 15.81
CA GLN A 99 -0.84 4.77 15.58
C GLN A 99 -0.25 6.17 15.79
N ALA A 100 0.54 6.37 16.85
CA ALA A 100 1.18 7.65 17.13
C ALA A 100 2.17 8.04 16.03
N ALA A 101 2.97 7.10 15.54
CA ALA A 101 3.94 7.35 14.46
C ALA A 101 3.25 7.71 13.14
N ILE A 102 2.25 6.92 12.71
CA ILE A 102 1.53 7.18 11.46
C ILE A 102 0.79 8.51 11.52
N ARG A 103 0.15 8.81 12.66
CA ARG A 103 -0.52 10.10 12.85
C ARG A 103 0.46 11.27 12.81
N ALA A 104 1.60 11.16 13.51
CA ALA A 104 2.63 12.18 13.52
C ALA A 104 3.19 12.44 12.12
N LEU A 105 3.43 11.37 11.34
CA LEU A 105 3.87 11.50 9.95
C LEU A 105 2.79 12.13 9.06
N ALA A 106 1.51 11.80 9.27
CA ALA A 106 0.40 12.39 8.52
C ALA A 106 0.18 13.89 8.85
N GLU A 107 0.53 14.33 10.07
CA GLU A 107 0.50 15.73 10.45
C GLU A 107 1.66 16.54 9.82
N ALA A 108 2.78 15.88 9.49
CA ALA A 108 3.99 16.50 8.96
C ALA A 108 4.17 16.36 7.45
N ASN A 109 3.36 15.57 6.77
CA ASN A 109 3.49 15.30 5.34
C ASN A 109 2.13 15.40 4.64
N ASP A 110 2.16 15.69 3.34
CA ASP A 110 0.96 15.71 2.50
C ASP A 110 0.36 14.31 2.33
N VAL A 111 1.21 13.27 2.33
CA VAL A 111 0.79 11.88 2.14
C VAL A 111 1.65 10.91 2.93
N VAL A 112 1.02 9.90 3.55
CA VAL A 112 1.71 8.76 4.17
C VAL A 112 1.29 7.48 3.47
N VAL A 113 2.24 6.81 2.86
CA VAL A 113 2.03 5.51 2.21
C VAL A 113 2.39 4.42 3.21
N VAL A 114 1.43 3.57 3.56
CA VAL A 114 1.62 2.48 4.53
C VAL A 114 1.54 1.14 3.83
N ASP A 115 2.62 0.37 3.86
CA ASP A 115 2.65 -1.03 3.45
C ASP A 115 2.17 -1.90 4.63
N ALA A 116 0.95 -2.39 4.55
CA ALA A 116 0.32 -3.15 5.62
C ALA A 116 0.16 -4.65 5.30
N ALA A 117 0.99 -5.18 4.41
CA ALA A 117 1.06 -6.59 4.05
C ALA A 117 -0.32 -7.24 3.81
N ASP A 118 -0.73 -8.19 4.65
CA ASP A 118 -2.02 -8.88 4.59
C ASP A 118 -3.17 -8.10 5.26
N GLY A 119 -2.88 -6.91 5.78
CA GLY A 119 -3.84 -6.07 6.50
C GLY A 119 -4.00 -6.44 7.97
N GLY A 120 -3.10 -7.24 8.55
CA GLY A 120 -3.14 -7.61 9.98
C GLY A 120 -3.06 -6.40 10.90
N ALA A 121 -2.33 -5.36 10.53
CA ALA A 121 -2.23 -4.10 11.28
C ALA A 121 -3.59 -3.38 11.41
N LEU A 122 -4.51 -3.55 10.45
CA LEU A 122 -5.87 -2.99 10.51
C LEU A 122 -6.72 -3.56 11.64
N ASP A 123 -6.45 -4.80 12.04
CA ASP A 123 -7.19 -5.45 13.12
C ASP A 123 -6.75 -4.96 14.50
N THR A 124 -5.53 -4.43 14.59
CA THR A 124 -4.89 -4.06 15.85
C THR A 124 -4.75 -2.57 16.07
N VAL A 125 -4.65 -1.76 14.99
CA VAL A 125 -4.44 -0.31 15.05
C VAL A 125 -5.71 0.42 14.60
N PRO A 126 -6.51 0.95 15.54
CA PRO A 126 -7.83 1.50 15.23
C PRO A 126 -7.83 2.61 14.18
N GLY A 127 -6.85 3.53 14.22
CA GLY A 127 -6.77 4.66 13.29
C GLY A 127 -6.43 4.29 11.84
N LEU A 128 -6.02 3.04 11.56
CA LEU A 128 -5.75 2.59 10.20
C LEU A 128 -7.00 2.21 9.42
N SER A 129 -8.08 1.83 10.10
CA SER A 129 -9.34 1.47 9.45
C SER A 129 -9.98 2.64 8.70
N ASP A 130 -9.76 3.86 9.16
CA ASP A 130 -10.34 5.07 8.58
C ASP A 130 -9.54 5.61 7.38
N SER A 131 -8.37 5.02 7.10
CA SER A 131 -7.53 5.46 5.99
C SER A 131 -8.04 4.95 4.64
N ARG A 132 -7.74 5.69 3.56
CA ARG A 132 -7.99 5.26 2.18
C ARG A 132 -7.24 3.96 1.87
N GLN A 133 -7.91 3.00 1.27
CA GLN A 133 -7.41 1.64 1.07
C GLN A 133 -7.03 1.40 -0.39
N ILE A 134 -5.88 0.77 -0.61
CA ILE A 134 -5.47 0.25 -1.91
C ILE A 134 -5.23 -1.24 -1.74
N VAL A 135 -6.02 -2.06 -2.41
CA VAL A 135 -5.88 -3.52 -2.39
C VAL A 135 -5.14 -3.97 -3.65
N ALA A 136 -3.94 -4.51 -3.47
CA ALA A 136 -3.18 -5.12 -4.56
C ALA A 136 -3.58 -6.59 -4.72
N ILE A 137 -3.97 -6.98 -5.92
CA ILE A 137 -4.44 -8.33 -6.23
C ILE A 137 -3.60 -8.98 -7.32
N GLU A 138 -3.35 -10.27 -7.22
CA GLU A 138 -2.77 -11.00 -8.32
C GLU A 138 -3.83 -11.30 -9.39
N LEU A 139 -3.53 -11.02 -10.65
CA LEU A 139 -4.41 -11.30 -11.79
C LEU A 139 -4.36 -12.79 -12.17
N SER A 140 -4.81 -13.64 -11.24
CA SER A 140 -5.00 -15.07 -11.39
C SER A 140 -6.35 -15.48 -10.78
N VAL A 141 -6.86 -16.65 -11.17
CA VAL A 141 -8.14 -17.16 -10.62
C VAL A 141 -8.10 -17.22 -9.09
N LEU A 142 -7.01 -17.74 -8.53
CA LEU A 142 -6.84 -17.82 -7.08
C LEU A 142 -6.66 -16.42 -6.44
N GLY A 143 -5.92 -15.53 -7.12
CA GLY A 143 -5.68 -14.17 -6.64
C GLY A 143 -6.98 -13.38 -6.50
N VAL A 144 -7.85 -13.39 -7.52
CA VAL A 144 -9.14 -12.66 -7.45
C VAL A 144 -10.12 -13.28 -6.47
N ALA A 145 -10.10 -14.63 -6.30
CA ALA A 145 -10.92 -15.28 -5.29
C ALA A 145 -10.51 -14.88 -3.86
N ARG A 146 -9.20 -14.81 -3.59
CA ARG A 146 -8.65 -14.29 -2.31
C ARG A 146 -8.97 -12.81 -2.12
N ALA A 147 -8.88 -12.02 -3.19
CA ALA A 147 -9.21 -10.59 -3.17
C ALA A 147 -10.67 -10.37 -2.74
N LYS A 148 -11.61 -11.13 -3.27
CA LYS A 148 -13.02 -11.02 -2.91
C LYS A 148 -13.25 -11.26 -1.42
N ALA A 149 -12.61 -12.29 -0.85
CA ALA A 149 -12.70 -12.56 0.59
C ALA A 149 -12.03 -11.48 1.44
N HIS A 150 -10.89 -10.94 0.97
CA HIS A 150 -10.16 -9.86 1.63
C HIS A 150 -10.98 -8.56 1.65
N MET A 151 -11.55 -8.17 0.52
CA MET A 151 -12.37 -6.96 0.39
C MET A 151 -13.65 -7.04 1.24
N ALA A 152 -14.23 -8.22 1.38
CA ALA A 152 -15.39 -8.42 2.25
C ALA A 152 -15.10 -8.10 3.72
N ARG A 153 -13.85 -8.23 4.19
CA ARG A 153 -13.43 -7.82 5.55
C ARG A 153 -13.53 -6.30 5.73
N PHE A 154 -13.21 -5.52 4.71
CA PHE A 154 -13.34 -4.05 4.75
C PHE A 154 -14.81 -3.62 4.74
N ALA A 155 -15.62 -4.19 3.83
CA ALA A 155 -17.04 -3.88 3.75
C ALA A 155 -17.80 -4.18 5.06
N ALA A 156 -17.42 -5.24 5.77
CA ALA A 156 -18.02 -5.58 7.06
C ALA A 156 -17.68 -4.57 8.17
N ARG A 157 -16.56 -3.85 8.06
CA ARG A 157 -16.14 -2.80 9.02
C ARG A 157 -16.90 -1.50 8.82
N ASP A 158 -17.19 -1.13 7.56
CA ASP A 158 -17.92 0.09 7.22
C ASP A 158 -19.42 0.02 7.57
N GLY A 159 -19.87 -1.04 8.27
CA GLY A 159 -21.26 -1.21 8.69
C GLY A 159 -22.24 -1.48 7.54
N VAL A 160 -21.76 -1.65 6.34
CA VAL A 160 -22.56 -2.12 5.20
C VAL A 160 -22.71 -3.63 5.34
N ALA A 161 -23.72 -4.04 6.11
CA ALA A 161 -24.10 -5.44 6.18
C ALA A 161 -24.25 -5.98 4.75
N ALA A 162 -23.51 -7.04 4.44
CA ALA A 162 -23.78 -7.83 3.24
C ALA A 162 -25.21 -8.38 3.37
N GLY A 163 -26.17 -7.62 2.86
CA GLY A 163 -27.55 -8.03 2.77
C GLY A 163 -27.61 -9.24 1.85
N ASP A 164 -28.07 -10.37 2.36
CA ASP A 164 -28.53 -11.49 1.57
C ASP A 164 -29.53 -10.96 0.53
N GLY A 165 -29.22 -11.11 -0.72
CA GLY A 165 -30.20 -10.81 -1.76
C GLY A 165 -29.61 -10.21 -3.02
N VAL A 166 -29.23 -11.11 -3.91
CA VAL A 166 -29.12 -10.83 -5.35
C VAL A 166 -30.40 -10.16 -5.81
N SER A 167 -30.34 -8.87 -6.08
CA SER A 167 -31.25 -8.27 -7.03
C SER A 167 -30.43 -7.47 -8.04
N ALA A 168 -30.30 -8.06 -9.23
CA ALA A 168 -29.80 -7.43 -10.41
C ALA A 168 -30.74 -6.26 -10.74
N GLY A 169 -30.45 -5.08 -10.26
CA GLY A 169 -31.09 -3.83 -10.62
C GLY A 169 -30.11 -2.96 -11.40
N LYS A 170 -30.26 -2.96 -12.72
CA LYS A 170 -29.66 -1.92 -13.58
C LYS A 170 -30.17 -0.56 -13.11
N SER A 171 -29.31 0.19 -12.47
CA SER A 171 -29.48 1.65 -12.43
C SER A 171 -28.10 2.27 -12.62
N GLY A 172 -27.87 2.82 -13.80
CA GLY A 172 -26.78 3.74 -14.06
C GLY A 172 -26.97 4.96 -13.16
N GLY A 173 -26.33 4.95 -12.02
CA GLY A 173 -26.16 6.10 -11.15
C GLY A 173 -24.67 6.21 -10.89
N THR A 174 -24.06 7.24 -11.46
CA THR A 174 -22.76 7.76 -11.05
C THR A 174 -22.87 8.13 -9.58
N SER A 175 -22.45 7.25 -8.66
CA SER A 175 -22.27 7.64 -7.28
C SER A 175 -21.02 8.51 -7.21
N GLU A 176 -21.22 9.83 -7.18
CA GLU A 176 -20.20 10.86 -6.94
C GLU A 176 -19.67 10.88 -5.49
N SER A 177 -19.81 9.81 -4.75
CA SER A 177 -19.12 9.64 -3.47
C SER A 177 -17.89 8.77 -3.76
N GLY A 178 -16.72 9.39 -3.83
CA GLY A 178 -15.45 8.72 -4.11
C GLY A 178 -15.27 7.49 -3.22
N SER A 179 -15.12 6.31 -3.83
CA SER A 179 -14.89 5.06 -3.08
C SER A 179 -13.61 5.20 -2.26
N ALA A 180 -13.67 4.90 -0.96
CA ALA A 180 -12.50 4.86 -0.09
C ALA A 180 -11.51 3.73 -0.44
N LEU A 181 -11.83 2.94 -1.46
CA LEU A 181 -11.11 1.75 -1.89
C LEU A 181 -10.69 1.83 -3.35
N ALA A 182 -9.43 1.56 -3.65
CA ALA A 182 -8.92 1.29 -5.00
C ALA A 182 -8.38 -0.14 -5.08
N VAL A 183 -8.49 -0.76 -6.26
CA VAL A 183 -8.00 -2.13 -6.50
C VAL A 183 -6.97 -2.10 -7.61
N VAL A 184 -5.79 -2.66 -7.35
CA VAL A 184 -4.67 -2.68 -8.30
C VAL A 184 -4.36 -4.11 -8.71
N GLY A 185 -4.51 -4.41 -10.00
CA GLY A 185 -4.19 -5.71 -10.56
C GLY A 185 -2.69 -5.85 -10.84
N ILE A 186 -2.05 -6.84 -10.23
CA ILE A 186 -0.64 -7.16 -10.44
C ILE A 186 -0.53 -8.43 -11.27
N ARG A 187 0.28 -8.37 -12.31
CA ARG A 187 0.52 -9.54 -13.15
C ARG A 187 1.35 -10.58 -12.41
N PRO A 188 0.94 -11.88 -12.44
CA PRO A 188 1.74 -12.96 -11.84
C PRO A 188 3.18 -12.99 -12.37
N ARG A 189 4.14 -13.24 -11.48
CA ARG A 189 5.56 -13.33 -11.84
C ARG A 189 5.82 -14.59 -12.65
N GLY A 190 6.78 -14.53 -13.59
CA GLY A 190 7.22 -15.68 -14.38
C GLY A 190 6.29 -16.09 -15.52
N VAL A 191 5.13 -15.48 -15.65
CA VAL A 191 4.20 -15.78 -16.74
C VAL A 191 4.62 -15.05 -18.02
N ARG A 192 4.80 -15.80 -19.11
CA ARG A 192 5.06 -15.26 -20.46
C ARG A 192 3.76 -15.15 -21.24
N GLY A 193 3.56 -14.03 -21.93
CA GLY A 193 2.30 -13.80 -22.66
C GLY A 193 1.10 -13.63 -21.69
N ASN A 194 -0.11 -13.90 -22.13
CA ASN A 194 -1.34 -13.82 -21.33
C ASN A 194 -1.84 -15.17 -20.83
N ALA A 195 -1.08 -16.26 -21.05
CA ALA A 195 -1.52 -17.59 -20.67
C ALA A 195 -1.66 -17.71 -19.14
N GLY A 196 -2.86 -18.05 -18.68
CA GLY A 196 -3.14 -18.25 -17.25
C GLY A 196 -3.28 -16.96 -16.43
N CYS A 197 -3.24 -15.78 -17.05
CA CYS A 197 -3.54 -14.52 -16.39
C CYS A 197 -4.95 -14.06 -16.73
N LEU A 198 -5.66 -13.54 -15.72
CA LEU A 198 -6.88 -12.80 -15.97
C LEU A 198 -6.53 -11.40 -16.52
N SER A 199 -7.39 -10.89 -17.40
CA SER A 199 -7.37 -9.48 -17.77
C SER A 199 -7.89 -8.62 -16.60
N VAL A 200 -7.56 -7.35 -16.64
CA VAL A 200 -8.09 -6.36 -15.71
C VAL A 200 -9.63 -6.34 -15.75
N GLN A 201 -10.21 -6.45 -16.96
CA GLN A 201 -11.66 -6.46 -17.14
C GLN A 201 -12.32 -7.68 -16.49
N GLU A 202 -11.79 -8.89 -16.71
CA GLU A 202 -12.31 -10.10 -16.06
C GLU A 202 -12.22 -10.03 -14.53
N ALA A 203 -11.13 -9.45 -14.01
CA ALA A 203 -10.98 -9.23 -12.58
C ALA A 203 -12.00 -8.20 -12.05
N SER A 204 -12.22 -7.10 -12.79
CA SER A 204 -13.22 -6.07 -12.45
C SER A 204 -14.64 -6.64 -12.44
N ASP A 205 -14.99 -7.42 -13.47
CA ASP A 205 -16.32 -8.05 -13.57
C ASP A 205 -16.56 -9.03 -12.41
N TYR A 206 -15.55 -9.83 -12.06
CA TYR A 206 -15.66 -10.81 -10.97
C TYR A 206 -15.78 -10.15 -9.59
N LEU A 207 -15.02 -9.07 -9.35
CA LEU A 207 -14.99 -8.38 -8.07
C LEU A 207 -16.13 -7.37 -7.93
N SER A 208 -16.75 -6.95 -9.03
CA SER A 208 -17.68 -5.81 -9.10
C SER A 208 -17.04 -4.49 -8.63
N TYR A 209 -15.74 -4.34 -8.89
CA TYR A 209 -14.94 -3.15 -8.60
C TYR A 209 -14.05 -2.83 -9.79
N GLU A 210 -13.81 -1.54 -10.04
CA GLU A 210 -12.82 -1.14 -11.03
C GLU A 210 -11.41 -1.56 -10.59
N VAL A 211 -10.72 -2.31 -11.44
CA VAL A 211 -9.34 -2.74 -11.20
C VAL A 211 -8.41 -1.92 -12.08
N VAL A 212 -7.51 -1.19 -11.47
CA VAL A 212 -6.45 -0.43 -12.15
C VAL A 212 -5.29 -1.35 -12.50
N GLY A 213 -4.72 -1.22 -13.70
CA GLY A 213 -3.57 -2.04 -14.05
C GLY A 213 -3.56 -2.50 -15.51
N PRO A 214 -2.81 -3.54 -15.83
CA PRO A 214 -2.01 -4.37 -14.92
C PRO A 214 -0.67 -3.74 -14.55
N LEU A 215 -0.29 -3.81 -13.28
CA LEU A 215 1.08 -3.54 -12.87
C LEU A 215 1.99 -4.68 -13.34
N ARG A 216 3.11 -4.34 -13.97
CA ARG A 216 4.07 -5.30 -14.51
C ARG A 216 5.46 -4.98 -14.02
N PHE A 217 6.09 -5.92 -13.33
CA PHE A 217 7.48 -5.78 -12.93
C PHE A 217 8.40 -6.19 -14.08
N ASP A 218 9.36 -5.34 -14.41
CA ASP A 218 10.34 -5.65 -15.44
C ASP A 218 11.50 -6.49 -14.87
N ARG A 219 12.25 -7.14 -15.80
CA ARG A 219 13.38 -7.98 -15.42
C ARG A 219 14.55 -7.21 -14.82
N LYS A 220 14.68 -5.92 -15.16
CA LYS A 220 15.75 -5.10 -14.63
C LYS A 220 15.48 -4.75 -13.17
N LEU A 221 14.25 -4.34 -12.83
CA LEU A 221 13.83 -4.14 -11.45
C LEU A 221 14.04 -5.40 -10.62
N GLN A 222 13.62 -6.58 -11.15
CA GLN A 222 13.80 -7.83 -10.44
C GLN A 222 15.28 -8.15 -10.18
N ARG A 223 16.16 -7.88 -11.15
CA ARG A 223 17.60 -8.04 -10.99
C ARG A 223 18.14 -7.07 -9.95
N ASP A 224 17.81 -5.79 -10.05
CA ASP A 224 18.29 -4.74 -9.15
C ASP A 224 17.91 -5.09 -7.69
N LEU A 225 16.69 -5.60 -7.47
CA LEU A 225 16.23 -6.07 -6.15
C LEU A 225 17.00 -7.30 -5.66
N LEU A 226 17.26 -8.29 -6.52
CA LEU A 226 18.04 -9.49 -6.16
C LEU A 226 19.52 -9.18 -5.88
N GLU A 227 20.05 -8.12 -6.45
CA GLU A 227 21.42 -7.63 -6.24
C GLU A 227 21.51 -6.65 -5.05
N GLY A 228 20.41 -6.41 -4.33
CA GLY A 228 20.37 -5.46 -3.20
C GLY A 228 20.52 -4.00 -3.60
N LEU A 229 20.25 -3.66 -4.87
CA LEU A 229 20.41 -2.30 -5.39
C LEU A 229 19.17 -1.41 -5.16
N GLY A 230 18.13 -1.93 -4.54
CA GLY A 230 16.88 -1.22 -4.30
C GLY A 230 16.08 -0.90 -5.57
N ILE A 231 15.09 -0.03 -5.42
CA ILE A 231 14.24 0.45 -6.52
C ILE A 231 14.84 1.74 -7.05
N ARG A 232 15.45 1.70 -8.23
CA ARG A 232 16.16 2.83 -8.84
C ARG A 232 15.34 3.57 -9.89
N ARG A 233 14.19 3.02 -10.28
CA ARG A 233 13.31 3.59 -11.32
C ARG A 233 11.97 2.88 -11.36
N ILE A 234 10.97 3.56 -11.83
CA ILE A 234 9.70 2.97 -12.21
C ILE A 234 9.80 2.55 -13.69
N GLY A 235 9.71 1.24 -13.95
CA GLY A 235 9.77 0.72 -15.32
C GLY A 235 8.56 1.15 -16.17
N ALA A 236 8.77 1.31 -17.48
CA ALA A 236 7.71 1.76 -18.39
C ALA A 236 6.44 0.90 -18.34
N GLY A 237 6.57 -0.41 -18.06
CA GLY A 237 5.43 -1.32 -17.92
C GLY A 237 4.58 -1.11 -16.67
N SER A 238 5.11 -0.43 -15.67
CA SER A 238 4.43 -0.10 -14.40
C SER A 238 4.01 1.37 -14.32
N ALA A 239 4.72 2.26 -15.01
CA ALA A 239 4.58 3.70 -14.87
C ALA A 239 3.14 4.22 -15.12
N SER A 240 2.43 3.68 -16.10
CA SER A 240 1.05 4.09 -16.38
C SER A 240 0.11 3.70 -15.23
N CYS A 241 0.24 2.49 -14.70
CA CYS A 241 -0.56 2.00 -13.58
C CYS A 241 -0.26 2.80 -12.31
N VAL A 242 1.01 3.04 -11.99
CA VAL A 242 1.43 3.81 -10.82
C VAL A 242 0.88 5.24 -10.89
N ARG A 243 0.98 5.90 -12.05
CA ARG A 243 0.39 7.25 -12.26
C ARG A 243 -1.12 7.28 -12.06
N GLN A 244 -1.83 6.29 -12.60
CA GLN A 244 -3.30 6.22 -12.45
C GLN A 244 -3.72 6.06 -10.99
N VAL A 245 -2.97 5.26 -10.21
CA VAL A 245 -3.22 5.13 -8.76
C VAL A 245 -2.85 6.41 -8.02
N ALA A 246 -1.76 7.08 -8.41
CA ALA A 246 -1.39 8.36 -7.82
C ALA A 246 -2.42 9.46 -8.12
N ASP A 247 -3.00 9.48 -9.33
CA ASP A 247 -4.12 10.37 -9.69
C ASP A 247 -5.33 10.16 -8.78
N GLN A 248 -5.63 8.89 -8.47
CA GLN A 248 -6.71 8.55 -7.53
C GLN A 248 -6.41 9.03 -6.10
N ILE A 249 -5.16 8.89 -5.64
CA ILE A 249 -4.75 9.38 -4.31
C ILE A 249 -4.90 10.91 -4.26
N GLU A 250 -4.45 11.63 -5.27
CA GLU A 250 -4.63 13.09 -5.33
C GLU A 250 -6.10 13.52 -5.37
N ALA A 251 -6.96 12.73 -6.02
CA ALA A 251 -8.41 12.98 -6.00
C ALA A 251 -8.96 12.85 -4.57
N TRP A 252 -8.57 11.80 -3.85
CA TRP A 252 -8.96 11.63 -2.45
C TRP A 252 -8.48 12.76 -1.54
N MET A 253 -7.24 13.23 -1.73
CA MET A 253 -6.70 14.38 -0.95
C MET A 253 -7.47 15.68 -1.19
N LYS A 254 -8.05 15.86 -2.38
CA LYS A 254 -8.88 17.04 -2.70
C LYS A 254 -10.27 16.97 -2.08
N GLU A 255 -10.82 15.76 -1.88
CA GLU A 255 -12.12 15.55 -1.23
C GLU A 255 -12.06 15.82 0.29
N GLU A 256 -10.89 15.67 0.92
CA GLU A 256 -10.68 15.85 2.35
C GLU A 256 -10.35 17.30 2.77
N ARG A 257 -10.10 18.18 1.82
CA ARG A 257 -9.81 19.61 2.02
C ARG A 257 -11.07 20.46 1.92
#